data_ad04ccbbf4c67b2b469a538b771ddede
#
_entry.id   ad04ccbbf4c67b2b469a538b771ddede
#
_cell.length_a   1.000
_cell.length_b   1.000
_cell.length_c   1.000
_cell.angle_alpha   90.00
_cell.angle_beta   90.00
_cell.angle_gamma   90.00
#
_symmetry.space_group_name_H-M   'P 1'
#
loop_
_entity.id
_entity.type
_entity.pdbx_description
1 polymer ?
#
loop_
_entity_poly.entity_id
_entity_poly.type
_entity_poly.pdbx_seq_one_letter_code
_entity_poly.pdbx_strand_id
1 'polypeptide(L)'
;MIFLRIEHTIPSGLLENRRVRVLVVGAGGTGSAVVMGLPYLDQAMRAWGHRGGLDVSVMDADVVTETNCIRQPFSISDIGLNKATVLINRINMFWGTQWKAFPIHLDKRVQTRGNESSPDIVIGCVDTRAARVAIESAVRTTFNMTMYWLDVGNNAASGQYVLGQPLNARNHRKAERLRTVSELYPETLREQRHPPPVPADSECVAGWHSGKSQPPRLTSFSRALPR
;
A
#
# COMPACT_ATOMS: atom_id res chain seq x y z
N MET A 1 -19.35 7.05 30.40
CA MET A 1 -18.58 7.28 29.18
C MET A 1 -19.48 6.90 28.01
N ILE A 2 -20.02 7.87 27.27
CA ILE A 2 -20.91 7.60 26.12
C ILE A 2 -19.98 7.32 24.95
N PHE A 3 -19.91 6.06 24.50
CA PHE A 3 -19.23 5.71 23.26
C PHE A 3 -20.10 6.22 22.09
N LEU A 4 -19.65 7.27 21.44
CA LEU A 4 -20.26 7.72 20.19
C LEU A 4 -19.93 6.65 19.13
N ARG A 5 -20.89 5.81 18.78
CA ARG A 5 -20.77 4.87 17.68
C ARG A 5 -20.93 5.65 16.38
N ILE A 6 -19.85 5.81 15.65
CA ILE A 6 -19.87 6.39 14.29
C ILE A 6 -20.16 5.26 13.31
N GLU A 7 -21.30 5.31 12.65
CA GLU A 7 -21.66 4.36 11.59
C GLU A 7 -21.39 5.00 10.23
N HIS A 8 -20.65 4.29 9.39
CA HIS A 8 -20.41 4.71 8.01
C HIS A 8 -21.16 3.77 7.06
N THR A 9 -22.09 4.34 6.28
CA THR A 9 -22.84 3.58 5.29
C THR A 9 -22.05 3.45 4.00
N ILE A 10 -21.80 2.22 3.56
CA ILE A 10 -21.18 1.93 2.28
C ILE A 10 -22.12 2.37 1.16
N PRO A 11 -21.65 3.14 0.15
CA PRO A 11 -22.48 3.53 -0.98
C PRO A 11 -23.03 2.32 -1.75
N SER A 12 -24.32 2.35 -2.08
CA SER A 12 -25.00 1.27 -2.81
C SER A 12 -24.28 0.87 -4.10
N GLY A 13 -23.67 1.81 -4.79
CA GLY A 13 -22.91 1.55 -6.00
C GLY A 13 -21.69 0.62 -5.84
N LEU A 14 -21.22 0.34 -4.60
CA LEU A 14 -20.24 -0.73 -4.35
C LEU A 14 -20.89 -2.07 -4.03
N LEU A 15 -22.16 -2.08 -3.64
CA LEU A 15 -22.96 -3.27 -3.32
C LEU A 15 -23.76 -3.79 -4.53
N GLU A 16 -23.86 -2.98 -5.58
CA GLU A 16 -24.49 -3.35 -6.82
C GLU A 16 -23.66 -4.37 -7.60
N ASN A 17 -24.31 -5.10 -8.51
CA ASN A 17 -23.70 -6.22 -9.25
C ASN A 17 -22.66 -5.82 -10.33
N ARG A 18 -22.14 -4.59 -10.32
CA ARG A 18 -21.05 -4.15 -11.18
C ARG A 18 -19.69 -4.51 -10.57
N ARG A 19 -18.67 -4.63 -11.40
CA ARG A 19 -17.30 -4.82 -10.90
C ARG A 19 -16.84 -3.63 -10.05
N VAL A 20 -16.28 -3.90 -8.88
CA VAL A 20 -15.61 -2.90 -8.04
C VAL A 20 -14.18 -2.75 -8.54
N ARG A 21 -13.84 -1.57 -9.04
CA ARG A 21 -12.50 -1.28 -9.57
C ARG A 21 -11.57 -0.86 -8.45
N VAL A 22 -10.51 -1.60 -8.28
CA VAL A 22 -9.49 -1.36 -7.26
C VAL A 22 -8.16 -1.07 -7.93
N LEU A 23 -7.55 0.05 -7.57
CA LEU A 23 -6.16 0.36 -7.93
C LEU A 23 -5.28 0.24 -6.70
N VAL A 24 -4.31 -0.66 -6.75
CA VAL A 24 -3.25 -0.76 -5.74
C VAL A 24 -2.01 -0.04 -6.25
N VAL A 25 -1.52 0.91 -5.48
CA VAL A 25 -0.29 1.66 -5.78
C VAL A 25 0.81 1.22 -4.83
N GLY A 26 1.86 0.65 -5.39
CA GLY A 26 2.97 0.01 -4.67
C GLY A 26 2.78 -1.50 -4.49
N ALA A 27 3.77 -2.28 -4.94
CA ALA A 27 3.83 -3.74 -4.86
C ALA A 27 5.04 -4.21 -4.03
N GLY A 28 5.46 -3.40 -3.04
CA GLY A 28 6.46 -3.76 -2.03
C GLY A 28 5.94 -4.78 -1.01
N GLY A 29 6.50 -4.82 0.18
CA GLY A 29 6.12 -5.77 1.22
C GLY A 29 4.62 -5.75 1.55
N THR A 30 4.09 -4.57 1.91
CA THR A 30 2.68 -4.39 2.23
C THR A 30 1.78 -4.57 1.01
N GLY A 31 2.15 -3.93 -0.12
CA GLY A 31 1.34 -3.98 -1.34
C GLY A 31 1.22 -5.38 -1.92
N SER A 32 2.30 -6.15 -1.93
CA SER A 32 2.24 -7.55 -2.39
C SER A 32 1.33 -8.41 -1.51
N ALA A 33 1.36 -8.22 -0.19
CA ALA A 33 0.47 -8.92 0.73
C ALA A 33 -1.01 -8.56 0.49
N VAL A 34 -1.30 -7.27 0.30
CA VAL A 34 -2.65 -6.80 -0.06
C VAL A 34 -3.11 -7.43 -1.37
N VAL A 35 -2.29 -7.34 -2.43
CA VAL A 35 -2.61 -7.85 -3.77
C VAL A 35 -2.89 -9.35 -3.74
N MET A 36 -2.10 -10.13 -2.98
CA MET A 36 -2.31 -11.57 -2.82
C MET A 36 -3.57 -11.92 -2.02
N GLY A 37 -4.07 -11.00 -1.20
CA GLY A 37 -5.32 -11.17 -0.45
C GLY A 37 -6.59 -10.86 -1.25
N LEU A 38 -6.51 -10.00 -2.28
CA LEU A 38 -7.67 -9.56 -3.05
C LEU A 38 -8.44 -10.68 -3.78
N PRO A 39 -7.80 -11.75 -4.30
CA PRO A 39 -8.54 -12.86 -4.91
C PRO A 39 -9.49 -13.56 -3.93
N TYR A 40 -9.08 -13.72 -2.67
CA TYR A 40 -9.96 -14.29 -1.63
C TYR A 40 -11.16 -13.39 -1.36
N LEU A 41 -10.95 -12.05 -1.36
CA LEU A 41 -12.05 -11.10 -1.23
C LEU A 41 -13.00 -11.18 -2.43
N ASP A 42 -12.48 -11.27 -3.65
CA ASP A 42 -13.29 -11.45 -4.87
C ASP A 42 -14.17 -12.70 -4.77
N GLN A 43 -13.60 -13.83 -4.36
CA GLN A 43 -14.33 -15.08 -4.17
C GLN A 43 -15.39 -14.96 -3.08
N ALA A 44 -15.05 -14.35 -1.94
CA ALA A 44 -16.00 -14.12 -0.86
C ALA A 44 -17.15 -13.23 -1.31
N MET A 45 -16.90 -12.12 -1.99
CA MET A 45 -17.93 -11.24 -2.54
C MET A 45 -18.86 -12.01 -3.47
N ARG A 46 -18.33 -12.83 -4.37
CA ARG A 46 -19.12 -13.65 -5.30
C ARG A 46 -19.98 -14.70 -4.57
N ALA A 47 -19.40 -15.36 -3.56
CA ALA A 47 -20.11 -16.32 -2.73
C ALA A 47 -21.30 -15.69 -1.98
N TRP A 48 -21.19 -14.41 -1.63
CA TRP A 48 -22.27 -13.63 -0.99
C TRP A 48 -23.21 -12.95 -2.01
N GLY A 49 -23.11 -13.28 -3.28
CA GLY A 49 -24.04 -12.84 -4.32
C GLY A 49 -23.63 -11.59 -5.11
N HIS A 50 -22.44 -11.03 -4.85
CA HIS A 50 -21.92 -9.89 -5.63
C HIS A 50 -21.41 -10.36 -6.99
N ARG A 51 -22.25 -10.33 -8.03
CA ARG A 51 -21.95 -10.92 -9.36
C ARG A 51 -20.75 -10.27 -10.06
N GLY A 52 -20.50 -8.99 -9.83
CA GLY A 52 -19.40 -8.25 -10.48
C GLY A 52 -18.03 -8.62 -9.96
N GLY A 53 -17.89 -8.85 -8.66
CA GLY A 53 -16.61 -9.06 -8.00
C GLY A 53 -15.65 -7.87 -8.14
N LEU A 54 -14.35 -8.15 -8.15
CA LEU A 54 -13.30 -7.14 -8.26
C LEU A 54 -12.72 -7.06 -9.68
N ASP A 55 -12.30 -5.87 -10.06
CA ASP A 55 -11.44 -5.57 -11.22
C ASP A 55 -10.22 -4.83 -10.68
N VAL A 56 -9.10 -5.54 -10.54
CA VAL A 56 -7.91 -5.01 -9.86
C VAL A 56 -6.85 -4.60 -10.86
N SER A 57 -6.28 -3.44 -10.60
CA SER A 57 -5.08 -2.95 -11.27
C SER A 57 -3.98 -2.71 -10.23
N VAL A 58 -2.74 -3.08 -10.54
CA VAL A 58 -1.58 -2.83 -9.68
C VAL A 58 -0.59 -1.96 -10.40
N MET A 59 -0.14 -0.89 -9.75
CA MET A 59 0.81 0.07 -10.30
C MET A 59 2.08 0.08 -9.46
N ASP A 60 3.21 -0.30 -10.06
CA ASP A 60 4.53 -0.28 -9.46
C ASP A 60 5.60 -0.31 -10.55
N ALA A 61 6.54 0.62 -10.55
CA ALA A 61 7.62 0.66 -11.54
C ALA A 61 8.85 -0.18 -11.15
N ASP A 62 8.94 -0.61 -9.90
CA ASP A 62 10.11 -1.31 -9.39
C ASP A 62 10.25 -2.71 -10.00
N VAL A 63 11.50 -3.15 -10.06
CA VAL A 63 11.84 -4.54 -10.38
C VAL A 63 12.14 -5.35 -9.10
N VAL A 64 12.00 -6.65 -9.21
CA VAL A 64 12.34 -7.58 -8.13
C VAL A 64 13.86 -7.61 -7.96
N THR A 65 14.32 -7.52 -6.72
CA THR A 65 15.72 -7.67 -6.32
C THR A 65 15.89 -8.87 -5.38
N GLU A 66 17.13 -9.33 -5.17
CA GLU A 66 17.42 -10.44 -4.24
C GLU A 66 16.84 -10.21 -2.84
N THR A 67 16.96 -8.97 -2.33
CA THR A 67 16.43 -8.62 -1.01
C THR A 67 14.90 -8.69 -0.93
N ASN A 68 14.20 -8.58 -2.04
CA ASN A 68 12.76 -8.74 -2.08
C ASN A 68 12.35 -10.21 -1.89
N CYS A 69 13.13 -11.16 -2.40
CA CYS A 69 12.83 -12.61 -2.31
C CYS A 69 12.83 -13.13 -0.85
N ILE A 70 13.44 -12.41 0.08
CA ILE A 70 13.49 -12.81 1.50
C ILE A 70 12.18 -12.55 2.24
N ARG A 71 11.45 -11.46 1.89
CA ARG A 71 10.32 -10.96 2.67
C ARG A 71 9.07 -10.61 1.85
N GLN A 72 9.10 -10.84 0.57
CA GLN A 72 8.00 -10.58 -0.37
C GLN A 72 7.74 -11.84 -1.19
N PRO A 73 6.56 -12.02 -1.79
CA PRO A 73 6.20 -13.24 -2.50
C PRO A 73 6.83 -13.30 -3.90
N PHE A 74 8.14 -13.09 -3.96
CA PHE A 74 8.95 -13.20 -5.18
C PHE A 74 9.97 -14.34 -5.04
N SER A 75 10.29 -14.98 -6.15
CA SER A 75 11.28 -16.02 -6.25
C SER A 75 12.55 -15.52 -6.93
N ILE A 76 13.64 -16.28 -6.81
CA ILE A 76 14.92 -15.95 -7.46
C ILE A 76 14.74 -15.80 -8.98
N SER A 77 13.85 -16.59 -9.59
CA SER A 77 13.54 -16.50 -11.03
C SER A 77 12.83 -15.21 -11.45
N ASP A 78 12.33 -14.42 -10.49
CA ASP A 78 11.67 -13.15 -10.78
C ASP A 78 12.62 -11.94 -10.77
N ILE A 79 13.85 -12.14 -10.31
CA ILE A 79 14.83 -11.05 -10.21
C ILE A 79 14.98 -10.34 -11.55
N GLY A 80 14.89 -9.03 -11.55
CA GLY A 80 14.92 -8.18 -12.72
C GLY A 80 13.56 -7.98 -13.43
N LEU A 81 12.54 -8.76 -13.09
CA LEU A 81 11.18 -8.57 -13.62
C LEU A 81 10.42 -7.51 -12.81
N ASN A 82 9.48 -6.83 -13.44
CA ASN A 82 8.65 -5.83 -12.76
C ASN A 82 7.73 -6.47 -11.71
N LYS A 83 7.68 -5.90 -10.50
CA LYS A 83 6.93 -6.44 -9.35
C LYS A 83 5.43 -6.59 -9.63
N ALA A 84 4.79 -5.53 -10.16
CA ALA A 84 3.36 -5.56 -10.47
C ALA A 84 3.03 -6.63 -11.51
N THR A 85 3.85 -6.73 -12.55
CA THR A 85 3.67 -7.71 -13.63
C THR A 85 3.79 -9.14 -13.12
N VAL A 86 4.78 -9.44 -12.29
CA VAL A 86 4.97 -10.78 -11.70
C VAL A 86 3.77 -11.19 -10.86
N LEU A 87 3.32 -10.31 -9.94
CA LEU A 87 2.18 -10.60 -9.06
C LEU A 87 0.90 -10.83 -9.85
N ILE A 88 0.59 -9.94 -10.78
CA ILE A 88 -0.66 -10.03 -11.55
C ILE A 88 -0.67 -11.24 -12.47
N ASN A 89 0.43 -11.58 -13.11
CA ASN A 89 0.52 -12.78 -13.94
C ASN A 89 0.26 -14.06 -13.11
N ARG A 90 0.83 -14.17 -11.91
CA ARG A 90 0.58 -15.31 -11.02
C ARG A 90 -0.87 -15.40 -10.57
N ILE A 91 -1.45 -14.27 -10.20
CA ILE A 91 -2.86 -14.22 -9.79
C ILE A 91 -3.76 -14.61 -10.95
N ASN A 92 -3.55 -14.04 -12.12
CA ASN A 92 -4.35 -14.35 -13.30
C ASN A 92 -4.27 -15.83 -13.69
N MET A 93 -3.05 -16.41 -13.65
CA MET A 93 -2.86 -17.84 -13.95
C MET A 93 -3.54 -18.75 -12.92
N PHE A 94 -3.44 -18.43 -11.63
CA PHE A 94 -3.94 -19.31 -10.58
C PHE A 94 -5.45 -19.17 -10.37
N TRP A 95 -5.96 -17.94 -10.42
CA TRP A 95 -7.35 -17.63 -10.10
C TRP A 95 -8.26 -17.47 -11.34
N GLY A 96 -7.69 -17.50 -12.57
CA GLY A 96 -8.43 -17.26 -13.81
C GLY A 96 -8.94 -15.83 -13.94
N THR A 97 -8.32 -14.87 -13.27
CA THR A 97 -8.68 -13.45 -13.35
C THR A 97 -8.06 -12.77 -14.57
N GLN A 98 -8.51 -11.55 -14.87
CA GLN A 98 -7.96 -10.70 -15.96
C GLN A 98 -7.54 -9.35 -15.40
N TRP A 99 -6.88 -9.36 -14.25
CA TRP A 99 -6.40 -8.16 -13.59
C TRP A 99 -5.21 -7.57 -14.32
N LYS A 100 -4.96 -6.27 -14.11
CA LYS A 100 -3.99 -5.51 -14.91
C LYS A 100 -2.78 -5.10 -14.08
N ALA A 101 -1.59 -5.13 -14.69
CA ALA A 101 -0.36 -4.57 -14.16
C ALA A 101 0.06 -3.34 -14.95
N PHE A 102 0.46 -2.29 -14.25
CA PHE A 102 1.03 -1.08 -14.81
C PHE A 102 2.46 -0.91 -14.28
N PRO A 103 3.50 -1.23 -15.08
CA PRO A 103 4.90 -1.14 -14.67
C PRO A 103 5.40 0.31 -14.73
N ILE A 104 4.71 1.22 -14.05
CA ILE A 104 4.99 2.65 -14.03
C ILE A 104 4.77 3.22 -12.63
N HIS A 105 5.44 4.33 -12.33
CA HIS A 105 5.11 5.12 -11.14
C HIS A 105 3.83 5.93 -11.36
N LEU A 106 3.04 6.07 -10.30
CA LEU A 106 1.97 7.05 -10.28
C LEU A 106 2.59 8.45 -10.15
N ASP A 107 2.59 9.19 -11.22
CA ASP A 107 3.02 10.58 -11.23
C ASP A 107 1.87 11.51 -11.67
N LYS A 108 2.11 12.83 -11.61
CA LYS A 108 1.12 13.83 -12.03
C LYS A 108 0.76 13.77 -13.53
N ARG A 109 1.50 12.97 -14.32
CA ARG A 109 1.34 12.83 -15.77
C ARG A 109 0.58 11.57 -16.17
N VAL A 110 0.25 10.70 -15.21
CA VAL A 110 -0.59 9.53 -15.48
C VAL A 110 -1.97 10.04 -15.88
N GLN A 111 -2.11 10.29 -17.16
CA GLN A 111 -3.41 10.46 -17.79
C GLN A 111 -3.92 9.06 -18.08
N THR A 112 -5.11 8.74 -17.61
CA THR A 112 -5.82 7.55 -18.06
C THR A 112 -5.99 7.67 -19.57
N ARG A 113 -5.11 7.00 -20.32
CA ARG A 113 -5.22 6.91 -21.77
C ARG A 113 -6.46 6.08 -22.09
N GLY A 114 -7.47 6.76 -22.59
CA GLY A 114 -8.70 6.11 -23.01
C GLY A 114 -9.72 6.02 -21.88
N ASN A 115 -10.87 5.47 -22.20
CA ASN A 115 -12.11 5.33 -21.45
C ASN A 115 -12.01 4.49 -20.14
N GLU A 116 -10.84 4.39 -19.52
CA GLU A 116 -10.69 3.74 -18.24
C GLU A 116 -11.26 4.67 -17.16
N SER A 117 -12.43 4.34 -16.71
CA SER A 117 -13.11 5.06 -15.65
C SER A 117 -12.30 5.01 -14.35
N SER A 118 -12.35 6.09 -13.56
CA SER A 118 -11.68 6.18 -12.25
C SER A 118 -11.88 4.91 -11.41
N PRO A 119 -10.85 4.43 -10.68
CA PRO A 119 -11.05 3.34 -9.72
C PRO A 119 -12.05 3.74 -8.65
N ASP A 120 -12.83 2.79 -8.15
CA ASP A 120 -13.76 3.03 -7.04
C ASP A 120 -12.99 3.15 -5.71
N ILE A 121 -11.95 2.34 -5.58
CA ILE A 121 -11.09 2.28 -4.40
C ILE A 121 -9.63 2.38 -4.86
N VAL A 122 -8.88 3.29 -4.25
CA VAL A 122 -7.42 3.34 -4.36
C VAL A 122 -6.81 2.84 -3.06
N ILE A 123 -5.89 1.88 -3.14
CA ILE A 123 -5.14 1.36 -2.00
C ILE A 123 -3.68 1.81 -2.17
N GLY A 124 -3.23 2.73 -1.34
CA GLY A 124 -1.85 3.21 -1.31
C GLY A 124 -0.99 2.36 -0.37
N CYS A 125 -0.03 1.64 -0.92
CA CYS A 125 0.93 0.81 -0.18
C CYS A 125 2.36 1.31 -0.41
N VAL A 126 2.53 2.63 -0.37
CA VAL A 126 3.78 3.30 -0.69
C VAL A 126 4.50 3.76 0.59
N ASP A 127 5.81 3.73 0.57
CA ASP A 127 6.68 4.10 1.69
C ASP A 127 7.13 5.57 1.64
N THR A 128 7.10 6.20 0.46
CA THR A 128 7.56 7.58 0.29
C THR A 128 6.43 8.60 0.38
N ARG A 129 6.75 9.79 0.91
CA ARG A 129 5.84 10.94 0.94
C ARG A 129 5.49 11.43 -0.46
N ALA A 130 6.46 11.46 -1.37
CA ALA A 130 6.26 11.87 -2.76
C ALA A 130 5.19 11.00 -3.45
N ALA A 131 5.23 9.68 -3.24
CA ALA A 131 4.23 8.78 -3.78
C ALA A 131 2.84 9.01 -3.16
N ARG A 132 2.73 9.30 -1.84
CA ARG A 132 1.45 9.70 -1.22
C ARG A 132 0.90 10.99 -1.78
N VAL A 133 1.75 11.99 -2.02
CA VAL A 133 1.36 13.25 -2.69
C VAL A 133 0.84 12.98 -4.11
N ALA A 134 1.48 12.07 -4.84
CA ALA A 134 1.02 11.67 -6.17
C ALA A 134 -0.36 11.00 -6.11
N ILE A 135 -0.58 10.09 -5.15
CA ILE A 135 -1.89 9.44 -4.93
C ILE A 135 -2.94 10.50 -4.60
N GLU A 136 -2.69 11.39 -3.64
CA GLU A 136 -3.63 12.45 -3.28
C GLU A 136 -4.00 13.31 -4.49
N SER A 137 -3.01 13.76 -5.24
CA SER A 137 -3.22 14.53 -6.46
C SER A 137 -4.09 13.77 -7.46
N ALA A 138 -3.79 12.49 -7.69
CA ALA A 138 -4.52 11.65 -8.63
C ALA A 138 -5.98 11.44 -8.22
N VAL A 139 -6.27 11.11 -6.95
CA VAL A 139 -7.66 10.87 -6.48
C VAL A 139 -8.49 12.15 -6.43
N ARG A 140 -7.87 13.33 -6.42
CA ARG A 140 -8.56 14.63 -6.47
C ARG A 140 -8.82 15.11 -7.90
N THR A 141 -7.97 14.74 -8.86
CA THR A 141 -8.00 15.28 -10.22
C THR A 141 -8.26 14.20 -11.26
N THR A 142 -7.30 13.33 -11.51
CA THR A 142 -7.35 12.31 -12.58
C THR A 142 -8.39 11.23 -12.27
N PHE A 143 -8.41 10.74 -11.03
CA PHE A 143 -9.36 9.74 -10.52
C PHE A 143 -10.48 10.41 -9.71
N ASN A 144 -11.04 11.49 -10.22
CA ASN A 144 -11.97 12.36 -9.50
C ASN A 144 -13.32 11.73 -9.14
N MET A 145 -13.56 10.47 -9.57
CA MET A 145 -14.73 9.67 -9.21
C MET A 145 -14.41 8.56 -8.21
N THR A 146 -13.19 8.50 -7.67
CA THR A 146 -12.80 7.57 -6.62
C THR A 146 -13.64 7.78 -5.36
N MET A 147 -14.21 6.68 -4.84
CA MET A 147 -15.04 6.71 -3.64
C MET A 147 -14.19 6.71 -2.38
N TYR A 148 -13.17 5.85 -2.33
CA TYR A 148 -12.32 5.64 -1.17
C TYR A 148 -10.83 5.63 -1.53
N TRP A 149 -10.04 6.18 -0.63
CA TRP A 149 -8.61 5.99 -0.58
C TRP A 149 -8.24 5.35 0.74
N LEU A 150 -7.72 4.13 0.69
CA LEU A 150 -7.12 3.42 1.80
C LEU A 150 -5.61 3.60 1.73
N ASP A 151 -5.02 4.32 2.68
CA ASP A 151 -3.57 4.41 2.86
C ASP A 151 -3.13 3.37 3.87
N VAL A 152 -2.17 2.54 3.49
CA VAL A 152 -1.62 1.48 4.34
C VAL A 152 -0.13 1.70 4.49
N GLY A 153 0.33 1.80 5.72
CA GLY A 153 1.73 1.99 6.05
C GLY A 153 2.16 1.10 7.20
N ASN A 154 3.42 0.72 7.20
CA ASN A 154 4.03 -0.01 8.31
C ASN A 154 5.47 0.43 8.52
N ASN A 155 5.94 0.18 9.73
CA ASN A 155 7.36 0.22 10.12
C ASN A 155 7.77 -1.14 10.67
N ALA A 156 8.94 -1.23 11.29
CA ALA A 156 9.46 -2.50 11.81
C ALA A 156 8.60 -3.14 12.91
N ALA A 157 7.84 -2.35 13.68
CA ALA A 157 7.14 -2.80 14.87
C ALA A 157 5.64 -2.53 14.88
N SER A 158 5.14 -1.70 13.96
CA SER A 158 3.73 -1.32 13.91
C SER A 158 3.25 -1.08 12.48
N GLY A 159 1.93 -1.18 12.29
CA GLY A 159 1.26 -0.82 11.05
C GLY A 159 0.07 0.08 11.33
N GLN A 160 -0.30 0.86 10.34
CA GLN A 160 -1.47 1.73 10.37
C GLN A 160 -2.20 1.70 9.03
N TYR A 161 -3.48 1.96 9.08
CA TYR A 161 -4.26 2.20 7.88
C TYR A 161 -5.25 3.34 8.12
N VAL A 162 -5.52 4.10 7.07
CA VAL A 162 -6.51 5.18 7.08
C VAL A 162 -7.39 5.02 5.86
N LEU A 163 -8.69 4.76 6.09
CA LEU A 163 -9.69 4.77 5.04
C LEU A 163 -10.35 6.13 4.99
N GLY A 164 -10.23 6.83 3.87
CA GLY A 164 -10.84 8.14 3.66
C GLY A 164 -11.58 8.25 2.33
N GLN A 165 -12.42 9.28 2.24
CA GLN A 165 -13.12 9.66 1.02
C GLN A 165 -12.47 10.93 0.48
N PRO A 166 -11.71 10.88 -0.62
CA PRO A 166 -10.99 12.05 -1.13
C PRO A 166 -11.96 13.18 -1.52
N LEU A 167 -11.51 14.41 -1.33
CA LEU A 167 -12.27 15.61 -1.73
C LEU A 167 -12.15 15.77 -3.27
N ASN A 168 -13.09 15.17 -3.98
CA ASN A 168 -13.16 15.13 -5.44
C ASN A 168 -14.60 15.31 -5.94
N ALA A 169 -14.84 15.19 -7.25
CA ALA A 169 -16.16 15.37 -7.84
C ALA A 169 -17.22 14.40 -7.26
N ARG A 170 -16.81 13.19 -6.85
CA ARG A 170 -17.72 12.18 -6.28
C ARG A 170 -18.14 12.52 -4.84
N ASN A 171 -17.23 13.04 -4.03
CA ASN A 171 -17.39 13.13 -2.57
C ASN A 171 -17.60 14.57 -2.04
N HIS A 172 -17.41 15.61 -2.85
CA HIS A 172 -17.40 17.02 -2.39
C HIS A 172 -18.69 17.47 -1.71
N ARG A 173 -19.84 16.86 -2.02
CA ARG A 173 -21.15 17.22 -1.45
C ARG A 173 -21.51 16.41 -0.19
N LYS A 174 -20.66 15.50 0.26
CA LYS A 174 -20.95 14.67 1.43
C LYS A 174 -20.57 15.44 2.70
N ALA A 175 -21.56 15.78 3.52
CA ALA A 175 -21.33 16.51 4.78
C ALA A 175 -20.49 15.69 5.77
N GLU A 176 -20.68 14.37 5.82
CA GLU A 176 -20.03 13.45 6.77
C GLU A 176 -19.11 12.48 6.03
N ARG A 177 -18.18 13.00 5.21
CA ARG A 177 -17.20 12.15 4.56
C ARG A 177 -16.08 11.76 5.52
N LEU A 178 -15.55 10.56 5.36
CA LEU A 178 -14.35 10.13 6.07
C LEU A 178 -13.14 10.94 5.60
N ARG A 179 -12.39 11.53 6.54
CA ARG A 179 -11.16 12.26 6.24
C ARG A 179 -10.09 11.33 5.73
N THR A 180 -9.34 11.76 4.73
CA THR A 180 -8.20 11.01 4.18
C THR A 180 -6.96 11.14 5.07
N VAL A 181 -5.95 10.31 4.82
CA VAL A 181 -4.65 10.39 5.52
C VAL A 181 -4.02 11.76 5.41
N SER A 182 -4.12 12.42 4.27
CA SER A 182 -3.58 13.76 4.03
C SER A 182 -4.26 14.85 4.87
N GLU A 183 -5.53 14.65 5.23
CA GLU A 183 -6.30 15.57 6.05
C GLU A 183 -6.16 15.32 7.55
N LEU A 184 -5.94 14.05 7.94
CA LEU A 184 -5.70 13.66 9.33
C LEU A 184 -4.25 13.86 9.75
N TYR A 185 -3.32 13.59 8.84
CA TYR A 185 -1.89 13.61 9.08
C TYR A 185 -1.17 14.35 7.94
N PRO A 186 -1.33 15.68 7.83
CA PRO A 186 -0.76 16.47 6.73
C PRO A 186 0.78 16.41 6.67
N GLU A 187 1.44 16.06 7.77
CA GLU A 187 2.88 15.82 7.83
C GLU A 187 3.32 14.61 6.98
N THR A 188 2.44 13.66 6.69
CA THR A 188 2.74 12.51 5.83
C THR A 188 2.99 12.89 4.38
N LEU A 189 2.58 14.11 3.99
CA LEU A 189 2.77 14.66 2.64
C LEU A 189 3.86 15.75 2.58
N ARG A 190 4.25 16.33 3.72
CA ARG A 190 5.27 17.38 3.76
C ARG A 190 6.65 16.76 3.65
N GLU A 191 7.50 17.29 2.76
CA GLU A 191 8.91 16.98 2.77
C GLU A 191 9.49 17.36 4.15
N GLN A 192 10.23 16.43 4.77
CA GLN A 192 11.11 16.83 5.87
C GLN A 192 12.12 17.77 5.25
N ARG A 193 12.09 19.04 5.62
CA ARG A 193 13.26 19.88 5.46
C ARG A 193 14.35 19.20 6.28
N HIS A 194 15.31 18.58 5.60
CA HIS A 194 16.54 18.17 6.27
C HIS A 194 17.04 19.42 7.01
N PRO A 195 17.37 19.32 8.30
CA PRO A 195 18.11 20.40 8.91
C PRO A 195 19.33 20.65 8.02
N PRO A 196 19.74 21.90 7.80
CA PRO A 196 20.91 22.21 6.99
C PRO A 196 22.06 21.32 7.49
N PRO A 197 22.91 20.81 6.60
CA PRO A 197 24.06 20.00 7.02
C PRO A 197 24.80 20.79 8.11
N VAL A 198 25.03 20.15 9.24
CA VAL A 198 25.80 20.75 10.33
C VAL A 198 27.15 21.13 9.72
N PRO A 199 27.61 22.39 9.84
CA PRO A 199 28.91 22.78 9.32
C PRO A 199 29.98 21.81 9.84
N ALA A 200 30.90 21.41 8.98
CA ALA A 200 31.93 20.42 9.29
C ALA A 200 32.90 20.82 10.45
N ASP A 201 32.75 22.02 11.00
CA ASP A 201 33.66 22.61 11.98
C ASP A 201 33.20 22.51 13.44
N SER A 202 32.13 21.76 13.74
CA SER A 202 31.83 21.39 15.13
C SER A 202 32.49 20.06 15.47
N GLU A 203 33.78 20.10 15.77
CA GLU A 203 34.49 19.03 16.48
C GLU A 203 33.86 18.82 17.86
N CYS A 204 32.80 18.01 17.91
CA CYS A 204 32.38 17.44 19.18
C CYS A 204 33.18 16.15 19.38
N VAL A 205 34.35 16.30 20.07
CA VAL A 205 35.15 15.18 20.55
C VAL A 205 34.36 14.47 21.62
N ALA A 206 33.53 13.52 21.23
CA ALA A 206 33.01 12.52 22.15
C ALA A 206 33.89 11.27 22.03
N GLY A 207 34.83 11.15 23.00
CA GLY A 207 35.69 9.99 23.11
C GLY A 207 34.90 8.69 23.25
N TRP A 208 34.93 7.88 22.22
CA TRP A 208 34.53 6.49 22.31
C TRP A 208 35.71 5.67 22.79
N HIS A 209 35.72 5.34 24.10
CA HIS A 209 36.60 4.29 24.61
C HIS A 209 36.21 2.94 23.96
N SER A 210 37.19 2.37 23.27
CA SER A 210 37.13 1.02 22.69
C SER A 210 37.05 -0.04 23.79
N GLY A 211 35.84 -0.38 24.22
CA GLY A 211 35.56 -1.57 25.02
C GLY A 211 35.37 -2.77 24.10
N LYS A 212 36.40 -3.63 24.02
CA LYS A 212 36.29 -4.94 23.39
C LYS A 212 35.34 -5.81 24.23
N SER A 213 34.07 -5.97 23.83
CA SER A 213 33.21 -7.00 24.36
C SER A 213 33.23 -8.19 23.40
N GLN A 214 33.73 -9.33 23.89
CA GLN A 214 33.64 -10.62 23.21
C GLN A 214 32.18 -11.05 23.05
N PRO A 215 31.81 -11.72 21.94
CA PRO A 215 30.46 -12.28 21.78
C PRO A 215 30.22 -13.40 22.80
N PRO A 216 29.00 -13.59 23.29
CA PRO A 216 28.69 -14.64 24.26
C PRO A 216 28.88 -16.02 23.62
N ARG A 217 29.59 -16.93 24.33
CA ARG A 217 29.73 -18.34 23.94
C ARG A 217 28.36 -19.02 23.98
N LEU A 218 27.97 -19.65 22.89
CA LEU A 218 26.84 -20.58 22.85
C LEU A 218 27.14 -21.79 23.76
N THR A 219 26.48 -21.86 24.91
CA THR A 219 26.44 -23.05 25.73
C THR A 219 25.45 -24.05 25.12
N SER A 220 25.97 -25.24 24.80
CA SER A 220 25.22 -26.37 24.31
C SER A 220 24.16 -26.83 25.31
N PHE A 221 22.88 -26.74 24.97
CA PHE A 221 21.80 -27.41 25.69
C PHE A 221 21.70 -28.87 25.21
N SER A 222 22.26 -29.79 26.00
CA SER A 222 21.94 -31.21 25.90
C SER A 222 20.60 -31.44 26.61
N ARG A 223 19.59 -31.81 25.86
CA ARG A 223 18.28 -32.22 26.37
C ARG A 223 18.34 -33.73 26.65
N ALA A 224 18.35 -34.06 27.93
CA ALA A 224 18.09 -35.46 28.38
C ALA A 224 16.58 -35.72 28.25
N LEU A 225 16.21 -36.82 27.58
CA LEU A 225 14.85 -37.38 27.57
C LEU A 225 14.67 -38.26 28.80
N PRO A 226 13.56 -38.18 29.55
CA PRO A 226 13.24 -39.17 30.52
C PRO A 226 12.57 -40.41 29.88
N ARG A 227 12.87 -41.57 30.45
CA ARG A 227 12.29 -42.85 30.14
C ARG A 227 10.82 -42.95 30.55
#